data_602b9633be579d8549ff767f1d0f62cd
#
_entry.id   602b9633be579d8549ff767f1d0f62cd
#
_cell.length_a   1.000
_cell.length_b   1.000
_cell.length_c   1.000
_cell.angle_alpha   90.00
_cell.angle_beta   90.00
_cell.angle_gamma   90.00
#
_symmetry.space_group_name_H-M   'P 1'
#
loop_
_entity.id
_entity.type
_entity.pdbx_description
1 polymer ?
#
loop_
_entity_poly.entity_id
_entity_poly.type
_entity_poly.pdbx_seq_one_letter_code
_entity_poly.pdbx_strand_id
1 'polypeptide(L)'
;MNTRTFSHFLKLAAVCGMLTLAAPQTAFAAIGPGFEPGTYVATVTAETVNINRNRDSEEVLLTAQAGDTYEVLEDLGNGWMRVRVLDTEGYMPVSGNATVEEVGTEEMAQVQEEAITSSNSYKRQQVVDYALQFVGGRYRYGGSAPHSGVDCSGFTRYVLQNAGGVGMSRSSGSQAAQGVAISADQMQPGDLLFYGSGSHVNHVAMYIGDGKIVHASTERTGITISPWNYRTPVKITNVLG
;
A
#
# COMPACT_ATOMS: atom_id res chain seq x y z
N MET A 1 22.97 5.32 -7.82
CA MET A 1 21.66 5.68 -8.36
C MET A 1 21.15 4.49 -9.16
N ASN A 2 20.39 3.62 -8.55
CA ASN A 2 19.78 2.47 -9.21
C ASN A 2 18.27 2.63 -9.10
N THR A 3 17.67 3.11 -10.17
CA THR A 3 16.23 3.03 -10.39
C THR A 3 15.87 1.56 -10.58
N ARG A 4 15.50 0.88 -9.50
CA ARG A 4 14.85 -0.42 -9.60
C ARG A 4 13.40 -0.16 -10.03
N THR A 5 13.13 -0.51 -11.26
CA THR A 5 11.81 -0.62 -11.85
C THR A 5 10.94 -1.53 -10.97
N PHE A 6 9.98 -0.94 -10.24
CA PHE A 6 8.92 -1.67 -9.53
C PHE A 6 7.88 -2.14 -10.55
N SER A 7 8.20 -3.21 -11.26
CA SER A 7 7.26 -3.92 -12.11
C SER A 7 6.95 -5.24 -11.42
N HIS A 8 5.87 -5.30 -10.66
CA HIS A 8 5.16 -6.55 -10.32
C HIS A 8 4.37 -6.40 -9.02
N PHE A 9 3.26 -5.67 -8.99
CA PHE A 9 2.24 -5.90 -7.95
C PHE A 9 1.00 -5.01 -8.17
N LEU A 10 0.44 -5.03 -9.36
CA LEU A 10 -0.96 -4.69 -9.52
C LEU A 10 -1.54 -5.55 -10.66
N LYS A 11 -1.70 -6.85 -10.39
CA LYS A 11 -2.64 -7.64 -11.18
C LYS A 11 -4.01 -7.42 -10.56
N LEU A 12 -4.69 -6.36 -10.96
CA LEU A 12 -6.12 -6.26 -10.79
C LEU A 12 -6.73 -7.48 -11.48
N ALA A 13 -7.53 -8.25 -10.73
CA ALA A 13 -8.35 -9.30 -11.30
C ALA A 13 -9.32 -8.63 -12.27
N ALA A 14 -9.16 -8.91 -13.56
CA ALA A 14 -10.11 -8.50 -14.56
C ALA A 14 -11.48 -9.07 -14.17
N VAL A 15 -12.41 -8.20 -13.81
CA VAL A 15 -13.82 -8.54 -13.77
C VAL A 15 -14.23 -8.86 -15.20
N CYS A 16 -14.33 -10.16 -15.52
CA CYS A 16 -14.75 -10.65 -16.81
C CYS A 16 -16.27 -10.49 -16.95
N GLY A 17 -16.73 -9.24 -17.07
CA GLY A 17 -18.01 -8.95 -17.66
C GLY A 17 -17.83 -8.99 -19.18
N MET A 18 -18.64 -9.76 -19.89
CA MET A 18 -18.65 -9.79 -21.34
C MET A 18 -18.95 -8.39 -21.89
N LEU A 19 -17.89 -7.59 -22.09
CA LEU A 19 -17.99 -6.40 -22.94
C LEU A 19 -17.88 -6.88 -24.39
N THR A 20 -18.92 -6.62 -25.16
CA THR A 20 -18.92 -6.68 -26.62
C THR A 20 -17.84 -5.73 -27.11
N LEU A 21 -16.80 -6.28 -27.76
CA LEU A 21 -15.77 -5.51 -28.44
C LEU A 21 -16.41 -4.58 -29.49
N ALA A 22 -16.67 -3.35 -29.11
CA ALA A 22 -16.84 -2.26 -30.05
C ALA A 22 -15.43 -1.79 -30.45
N ALA A 23 -15.21 -1.64 -31.76
CA ALA A 23 -13.93 -1.19 -32.32
C ALA A 23 -13.52 0.16 -31.70
N PRO A 24 -12.20 0.41 -31.52
CA PRO A 24 -11.74 1.63 -30.88
C PRO A 24 -12.13 2.85 -31.72
N GLN A 25 -13.06 3.63 -31.23
CA GLN A 25 -13.29 4.98 -31.76
C GLN A 25 -12.24 5.90 -31.16
N THR A 26 -11.23 6.24 -31.92
CA THR A 26 -10.14 7.16 -31.57
C THR A 26 -10.59 8.62 -31.68
N ALA A 27 -11.65 9.01 -30.99
CA ALA A 27 -12.02 10.41 -30.84
C ALA A 27 -12.34 10.62 -29.37
N PHE A 28 -11.38 11.17 -28.63
CA PHE A 28 -11.64 11.70 -27.31
C PHE A 28 -12.54 12.92 -27.45
N ALA A 29 -13.86 12.71 -27.33
CA ALA A 29 -14.78 13.80 -27.10
C ALA A 29 -14.56 14.24 -25.66
N ALA A 30 -14.22 15.52 -25.43
CA ALA A 30 -14.26 16.11 -24.10
C ALA A 30 -15.60 15.74 -23.47
N ILE A 31 -15.58 15.32 -22.21
CA ILE A 31 -16.82 15.06 -21.48
C ILE A 31 -17.61 16.36 -21.52
N GLY A 32 -18.82 16.32 -22.06
CA GLY A 32 -19.64 17.54 -22.34
C GLY A 32 -20.04 18.28 -21.07
N PRO A 33 -20.77 19.41 -21.19
CA PRO A 33 -21.30 20.15 -20.07
C PRO A 33 -22.34 19.30 -19.33
N GLY A 34 -21.95 18.61 -18.29
CA GLY A 34 -22.75 17.63 -17.52
C GLY A 34 -21.86 16.66 -16.76
N PHE A 35 -20.54 16.88 -16.77
CA PHE A 35 -19.63 16.09 -15.97
C PHE A 35 -19.98 16.19 -14.48
N GLU A 36 -20.31 15.05 -13.88
CA GLU A 36 -20.48 14.92 -12.43
C GLU A 36 -19.31 14.12 -11.86
N PRO A 37 -18.51 14.67 -10.93
CA PRO A 37 -17.47 13.91 -10.26
C PRO A 37 -18.04 12.63 -9.61
N GLY A 38 -17.31 11.52 -9.76
CA GLY A 38 -17.74 10.23 -9.18
C GLY A 38 -18.69 9.43 -10.06
N THR A 39 -18.85 9.77 -11.35
CA THR A 39 -19.64 9.01 -12.32
C THR A 39 -18.84 8.52 -13.52
N TYR A 40 -17.56 8.92 -13.63
CA TYR A 40 -16.70 8.56 -14.76
C TYR A 40 -15.45 7.81 -14.31
N VAL A 41 -15.08 6.80 -15.10
CA VAL A 41 -13.86 6.00 -14.93
C VAL A 41 -12.98 6.14 -16.17
N ALA A 42 -11.69 6.34 -15.94
CA ALA A 42 -10.67 6.27 -16.97
C ALA A 42 -9.98 4.90 -16.92
N THR A 43 -10.05 4.14 -18.02
CA THR A 43 -9.37 2.84 -18.16
C THR A 43 -8.17 2.99 -19.07
N VAL A 44 -6.97 2.68 -18.58
CA VAL A 44 -5.72 2.76 -19.34
C VAL A 44 -5.71 1.74 -20.46
N THR A 45 -5.49 2.19 -21.70
CA THR A 45 -5.40 1.35 -22.91
C THR A 45 -3.98 1.26 -23.46
N ALA A 46 -3.13 2.25 -23.18
CA ALA A 46 -1.71 2.18 -23.50
C ALA A 46 -0.98 1.17 -22.60
N GLU A 47 0.16 0.66 -23.04
CA GLU A 47 0.98 -0.26 -22.24
C GLU A 47 1.32 0.33 -20.86
N THR A 48 1.71 1.60 -20.85
CA THR A 48 1.94 2.37 -19.61
C THR A 48 1.55 3.83 -19.79
N VAL A 49 1.09 4.45 -18.70
CA VAL A 49 0.80 5.90 -18.62
C VAL A 49 1.35 6.46 -17.32
N ASN A 50 2.09 7.55 -17.38
CA ASN A 50 2.50 8.25 -16.18
C ASN A 50 1.36 9.17 -15.69
N ILE A 51 1.01 9.01 -14.43
CA ILE A 51 0.14 9.92 -13.70
C ILE A 51 1.05 10.83 -12.89
N ASN A 52 0.98 12.12 -13.16
CA ASN A 52 1.87 13.11 -12.56
C ASN A 52 1.25 13.72 -11.30
N ARG A 53 2.09 14.21 -10.37
CA ARG A 53 1.64 14.92 -9.17
C ARG A 53 0.97 16.24 -9.51
N ASN A 54 1.46 16.93 -10.53
CA ASN A 54 0.89 18.16 -11.08
C ASN A 54 0.90 18.06 -12.61
N ARG A 55 -0.04 18.74 -13.27
CA ARG A 55 -0.17 18.73 -14.72
C ARG A 55 1.11 19.18 -15.44
N ASP A 56 1.75 20.22 -14.92
CA ASP A 56 2.92 20.88 -15.54
C ASP A 56 4.26 20.37 -14.93
N SER A 57 4.24 19.27 -14.18
CA SER A 57 5.39 18.69 -13.50
C SER A 57 5.79 17.38 -14.15
N GLU A 58 7.10 17.14 -14.24
CA GLU A 58 7.66 15.83 -14.60
C GLU A 58 7.69 14.86 -13.39
N GLU A 59 7.19 15.28 -12.22
CA GLU A 59 7.13 14.43 -11.04
C GLU A 59 6.04 13.38 -11.20
N VAL A 60 6.47 12.16 -11.51
CA VAL A 60 5.57 11.01 -11.66
C VAL A 60 5.12 10.54 -10.28
N LEU A 61 3.80 10.54 -10.06
CA LEU A 61 3.17 10.00 -8.87
C LEU A 61 3.04 8.47 -8.96
N LEU A 62 2.62 7.98 -10.13
CA LEU A 62 2.41 6.56 -10.43
C LEU A 62 2.57 6.32 -11.93
N THR A 63 3.12 5.15 -12.31
CA THR A 63 3.05 4.65 -13.68
C THR A 63 1.96 3.59 -13.74
N ALA A 64 0.84 3.93 -14.37
CA ALA A 64 -0.30 3.05 -14.60
C ALA A 64 -0.04 2.10 -15.78
N GLN A 65 -0.66 0.92 -15.77
CA GLN A 65 -0.53 -0.10 -16.80
C GLN A 65 -1.86 -0.31 -17.53
N ALA A 66 -1.79 -0.95 -18.69
CA ALA A 66 -2.98 -1.32 -19.48
C ALA A 66 -3.98 -2.11 -18.61
N GLY A 67 -5.23 -1.68 -18.59
CA GLY A 67 -6.31 -2.26 -17.80
C GLY A 67 -6.51 -1.61 -16.43
N ASP A 68 -5.58 -0.77 -15.95
CA ASP A 68 -5.79 -0.04 -14.71
C ASP A 68 -6.94 0.98 -14.88
N THR A 69 -7.75 1.12 -13.84
CA THR A 69 -8.93 2.00 -13.81
C THR A 69 -8.80 3.05 -12.72
N TYR A 70 -9.27 4.28 -13.04
CA TYR A 70 -9.18 5.41 -12.12
C TYR A 70 -10.48 6.21 -12.14
N GLU A 71 -11.01 6.56 -10.96
CA GLU A 71 -12.10 7.52 -10.83
C GLU A 71 -11.67 8.86 -11.40
N VAL A 72 -12.48 9.43 -12.32
CA VAL A 72 -12.26 10.77 -12.87
C VAL A 72 -12.85 11.80 -11.94
N LEU A 73 -12.03 12.74 -11.48
CA LEU A 73 -12.42 13.82 -10.57
C LEU A 73 -12.73 15.11 -11.32
N GLU A 74 -12.08 15.32 -12.48
CA GLU A 74 -12.24 16.52 -13.30
C GLU A 74 -11.72 16.28 -14.72
N ASP A 75 -12.46 16.79 -15.72
CA ASP A 75 -11.96 16.95 -17.08
C ASP A 75 -11.28 18.32 -17.22
N LEU A 76 -9.96 18.30 -17.42
CA LEU A 76 -9.15 19.51 -17.52
C LEU A 76 -9.08 20.05 -18.96
N GLY A 77 -9.73 19.37 -19.91
CA GLY A 77 -9.62 19.64 -21.33
C GLY A 77 -8.25 19.25 -21.90
N ASN A 78 -8.11 19.42 -23.22
CA ASN A 78 -6.87 19.09 -23.95
C ASN A 78 -6.31 17.68 -23.71
N GLY A 79 -7.19 16.72 -23.43
CA GLY A 79 -6.82 15.32 -23.23
C GLY A 79 -6.17 15.02 -21.88
N TRP A 80 -6.39 15.85 -20.88
CA TRP A 80 -5.92 15.62 -19.51
C TRP A 80 -7.10 15.51 -18.54
N MET A 81 -6.97 14.62 -17.58
CA MET A 81 -7.92 14.45 -16.49
C MET A 81 -7.22 14.46 -15.13
N ARG A 82 -7.91 14.97 -14.13
CA ARG A 82 -7.56 14.78 -12.74
C ARG A 82 -8.25 13.50 -12.28
N VAL A 83 -7.48 12.58 -11.74
CA VAL A 83 -7.95 11.25 -11.34
C VAL A 83 -7.57 10.96 -9.89
N ARG A 84 -8.34 10.07 -9.24
CA ARG A 84 -7.99 9.58 -7.92
C ARG A 84 -6.92 8.51 -8.03
N VAL A 85 -5.83 8.68 -7.28
CA VAL A 85 -4.71 7.75 -7.21
C VAL A 85 -4.48 7.39 -5.75
N LEU A 86 -4.84 6.19 -5.35
CA LEU A 86 -4.77 5.76 -3.96
C LEU A 86 -5.58 6.72 -3.06
N ASP A 87 -4.93 7.33 -2.07
CA ASP A 87 -5.51 8.32 -1.15
C ASP A 87 -5.25 9.78 -1.57
N THR A 88 -4.73 9.99 -2.78
CA THR A 88 -4.38 11.31 -3.33
C THR A 88 -5.00 11.52 -4.72
N GLU A 89 -4.63 12.58 -5.37
CA GLU A 89 -5.05 12.96 -6.72
C GLU A 89 -3.83 13.08 -7.63
N GLY A 90 -4.02 12.76 -8.90
CA GLY A 90 -2.99 12.87 -9.92
C GLY A 90 -3.54 13.37 -11.25
N TYR A 91 -2.65 13.71 -12.15
CA TYR A 91 -2.95 14.26 -13.46
C TYR A 91 -2.55 13.25 -14.53
N MET A 92 -3.53 12.74 -15.28
CA MET A 92 -3.35 11.69 -16.29
C MET A 92 -3.62 12.22 -17.69
N PRO A 93 -2.68 12.03 -18.65
CA PRO A 93 -2.96 12.29 -20.06
C PRO A 93 -3.77 11.13 -20.63
N VAL A 94 -5.03 11.38 -20.97
CA VAL A 94 -5.96 10.33 -21.43
C VAL A 94 -6.04 10.22 -22.94
N SER A 95 -5.72 11.30 -23.68
CA SER A 95 -5.78 11.29 -25.15
C SER A 95 -4.82 10.24 -25.75
N GLY A 96 -5.38 9.19 -26.37
CA GLY A 96 -4.64 8.07 -26.92
C GLY A 96 -4.06 7.08 -25.91
N ASN A 97 -4.27 7.31 -24.61
CA ASN A 97 -3.72 6.49 -23.53
C ASN A 97 -4.78 5.79 -22.68
N ALA A 98 -6.01 6.28 -22.66
CA ALA A 98 -7.10 5.72 -21.87
C ALA A 98 -8.46 5.96 -22.56
N THR A 99 -9.43 5.10 -22.26
CA THR A 99 -10.86 5.36 -22.51
C THR A 99 -11.49 5.96 -21.27
N VAL A 100 -12.51 6.81 -21.44
CA VAL A 100 -13.27 7.40 -20.33
C VAL A 100 -14.73 7.11 -20.56
N GLU A 101 -15.37 6.50 -19.58
CA GLU A 101 -16.74 6.04 -19.67
C GLU A 101 -17.52 6.45 -18.43
N GLU A 102 -18.80 6.77 -18.63
CA GLU A 102 -19.74 6.96 -17.52
C GLU A 102 -20.12 5.58 -16.97
N VAL A 103 -20.04 5.42 -15.65
CA VAL A 103 -20.35 4.17 -14.98
C VAL A 103 -21.46 4.33 -13.96
N GLY A 104 -22.16 3.25 -13.67
CA GLY A 104 -23.19 3.22 -12.65
C GLY A 104 -22.62 3.33 -11.23
N THR A 105 -23.49 3.66 -10.28
CA THR A 105 -23.10 3.79 -8.86
C THR A 105 -22.49 2.53 -8.26
N GLU A 106 -22.93 1.34 -8.68
CA GLU A 106 -22.37 0.05 -8.22
C GLU A 106 -20.95 -0.16 -8.76
N GLU A 107 -20.71 0.13 -10.04
CA GLU A 107 -19.40 -0.01 -10.66
C GLU A 107 -18.41 1.02 -10.10
N MET A 108 -18.85 2.25 -9.87
CA MET A 108 -18.03 3.28 -9.21
C MET A 108 -17.65 2.86 -7.78
N ALA A 109 -18.58 2.27 -7.02
CA ALA A 109 -18.29 1.77 -5.68
C ALA A 109 -17.22 0.67 -5.70
N GLN A 110 -17.23 -0.21 -6.71
CA GLN A 110 -16.19 -1.22 -6.90
C GLN A 110 -14.82 -0.59 -7.21
N VAL A 111 -14.76 0.38 -8.11
CA VAL A 111 -13.52 1.10 -8.45
C VAL A 111 -12.95 1.81 -7.22
N GLN A 112 -13.80 2.44 -6.41
CA GLN A 112 -13.37 3.09 -5.17
C GLN A 112 -12.88 2.10 -4.12
N GLU A 113 -13.53 0.95 -3.94
CA GLU A 113 -13.11 -0.11 -3.02
C GLU A 113 -11.75 -0.71 -3.44
N GLU A 114 -11.56 -0.95 -4.73
CA GLU A 114 -10.29 -1.42 -5.28
C GLU A 114 -9.17 -0.38 -5.06
N ALA A 115 -9.46 0.90 -5.25
CA ALA A 115 -8.50 1.99 -5.00
C ALA A 115 -8.08 2.04 -3.52
N ILE A 116 -9.04 1.92 -2.59
CA ILE A 116 -8.77 1.86 -1.14
C ILE A 116 -7.92 0.64 -0.79
N THR A 117 -8.26 -0.52 -1.33
CA THR A 117 -7.51 -1.77 -1.09
C THR A 117 -6.08 -1.68 -1.60
N SER A 118 -5.91 -1.12 -2.80
CA SER A 118 -4.59 -0.89 -3.41
C SER A 118 -3.77 0.11 -2.61
N SER A 119 -4.38 1.21 -2.14
CA SER A 119 -3.75 2.20 -1.28
C SER A 119 -3.24 1.58 0.01
N ASN A 120 -4.08 0.78 0.67
CA ASN A 120 -3.71 0.09 1.90
C ASN A 120 -2.54 -0.89 1.66
N SER A 121 -2.59 -1.65 0.59
CA SER A 121 -1.53 -2.60 0.22
C SER A 121 -0.21 -1.88 -0.06
N TYR A 122 -0.24 -0.77 -0.79
CA TYR A 122 0.94 0.06 -1.08
C TYR A 122 1.54 0.65 0.20
N LYS A 123 0.73 1.23 1.08
CA LYS A 123 1.17 1.76 2.37
C LYS A 123 1.82 0.68 3.23
N ARG A 124 1.23 -0.52 3.31
CA ARG A 124 1.77 -1.67 4.03
C ARG A 124 3.14 -2.10 3.48
N GLN A 125 3.27 -2.14 2.15
CA GLN A 125 4.54 -2.48 1.51
C GLN A 125 5.61 -1.43 1.81
N GLN A 126 5.31 -0.14 1.79
CA GLN A 126 6.25 0.91 2.16
C GLN A 126 6.76 0.76 3.60
N VAL A 127 5.88 0.40 4.54
CA VAL A 127 6.27 0.13 5.94
C VAL A 127 7.23 -1.05 6.02
N VAL A 128 6.96 -2.13 5.28
CA VAL A 128 7.85 -3.31 5.23
C VAL A 128 9.18 -2.96 4.59
N ASP A 129 9.19 -2.28 3.45
CA ASP A 129 10.42 -1.89 2.76
C ASP A 129 11.29 -1.00 3.64
N TYR A 130 10.67 -0.10 4.39
CA TYR A 130 11.37 0.72 5.37
C TYR A 130 11.96 -0.12 6.51
N ALA A 131 11.22 -1.09 7.03
CA ALA A 131 11.72 -2.00 8.08
C ALA A 131 12.91 -2.84 7.60
N LEU A 132 12.87 -3.31 6.36
CA LEU A 132 13.92 -4.17 5.77
C LEU A 132 15.26 -3.46 5.60
N GLN A 133 15.28 -2.13 5.49
CA GLN A 133 16.52 -1.34 5.41
C GLN A 133 17.40 -1.48 6.66
N PHE A 134 16.82 -1.89 7.79
CA PHE A 134 17.53 -2.02 9.07
C PHE A 134 18.01 -3.44 9.36
N VAL A 135 17.76 -4.40 8.48
CA VAL A 135 18.23 -5.79 8.66
C VAL A 135 19.77 -5.83 8.77
N GLY A 136 20.28 -6.57 9.75
CA GLY A 136 21.69 -6.56 10.14
C GLY A 136 22.04 -5.50 11.19
N GLY A 137 21.11 -4.59 11.51
CA GLY A 137 21.28 -3.59 12.55
C GLY A 137 21.39 -4.19 13.95
N ARG A 138 21.96 -3.42 14.89
CA ARG A 138 22.30 -3.88 16.22
C ARG A 138 21.06 -3.97 17.14
N TYR A 139 20.95 -5.09 17.87
CA TYR A 139 20.05 -5.16 19.03
C TYR A 139 20.65 -4.44 20.24
N ARG A 140 19.80 -3.71 20.98
CA ARG A 140 20.14 -3.14 22.28
C ARG A 140 18.88 -3.11 23.15
N TYR A 141 18.92 -3.79 24.29
CA TYR A 141 17.81 -3.75 25.24
C TYR A 141 17.52 -2.31 25.69
N GLY A 142 16.24 -1.91 25.67
CA GLY A 142 15.83 -0.52 25.94
C GLY A 142 16.13 0.49 24.83
N GLY A 143 16.79 0.06 23.75
CA GLY A 143 17.07 0.90 22.60
C GLY A 143 15.82 1.25 21.76
N SER A 144 15.81 2.42 21.15
CA SER A 144 14.64 2.95 20.41
C SER A 144 14.97 3.49 19.01
N ALA A 145 16.22 3.44 18.58
CA ALA A 145 16.66 3.90 17.27
C ALA A 145 17.53 2.84 16.59
N PRO A 146 17.14 2.30 15.41
CA PRO A 146 17.88 1.22 14.74
C PRO A 146 19.35 1.57 14.46
N HIS A 147 19.67 2.82 14.17
CA HIS A 147 21.04 3.27 13.90
C HIS A 147 22.00 3.18 15.11
N SER A 148 21.48 3.23 16.33
CA SER A 148 22.28 3.15 17.56
C SER A 148 22.06 1.87 18.37
N GLY A 149 21.15 1.02 17.92
CA GLY A 149 20.69 -0.19 18.55
C GLY A 149 19.29 -0.06 19.14
N VAL A 150 18.50 -1.11 18.94
CA VAL A 150 17.06 -1.11 19.20
C VAL A 150 16.64 -2.47 19.77
N ASP A 151 15.64 -2.50 20.68
CA ASP A 151 14.97 -3.74 21.06
C ASP A 151 13.74 -4.02 20.18
N CYS A 152 13.05 -5.13 20.41
CA CYS A 152 11.93 -5.58 19.57
C CYS A 152 10.82 -4.53 19.45
N SER A 153 10.35 -3.97 20.56
CA SER A 153 9.27 -2.99 20.58
C SER A 153 9.73 -1.57 20.19
N GLY A 154 10.98 -1.24 20.47
CA GLY A 154 11.60 -0.02 19.94
C GLY A 154 11.69 -0.03 18.42
N PHE A 155 11.99 -1.19 17.82
CA PHE A 155 12.05 -1.38 16.39
C PHE A 155 10.69 -1.21 15.72
N THR A 156 9.67 -1.95 16.16
CA THR A 156 8.31 -1.85 15.59
C THR A 156 7.74 -0.44 15.75
N ARG A 157 7.95 0.19 16.93
CA ARG A 157 7.57 1.58 17.15
C ARG A 157 8.26 2.53 16.17
N TYR A 158 9.57 2.39 15.99
CA TYR A 158 10.34 3.27 15.11
C TYR A 158 9.85 3.16 13.66
N VAL A 159 9.68 1.95 13.17
CA VAL A 159 9.22 1.70 11.80
C VAL A 159 7.81 2.26 11.57
N LEU A 160 6.85 1.91 12.42
CA LEU A 160 5.46 2.33 12.28
C LEU A 160 5.29 3.84 12.41
N GLN A 161 6.06 4.49 13.27
CA GLN A 161 6.02 5.95 13.42
C GLN A 161 6.57 6.68 12.20
N ASN A 162 7.66 6.19 11.59
CA ASN A 162 8.35 6.88 10.51
C ASN A 162 7.82 6.54 9.10
N ALA A 163 7.30 5.34 8.90
CA ALA A 163 6.78 4.91 7.60
C ALA A 163 5.26 4.69 7.60
N GLY A 164 4.66 4.28 8.73
CA GLY A 164 3.23 4.01 8.83
C GLY A 164 2.40 5.19 9.30
N GLY A 165 3.02 6.23 9.86
CA GLY A 165 2.31 7.33 10.52
C GLY A 165 1.58 6.93 11.81
N VAL A 166 1.91 5.76 12.39
CA VAL A 166 1.22 5.17 13.54
C VAL A 166 2.06 5.30 14.81
N GLY A 167 1.51 5.96 15.81
CA GLY A 167 2.14 6.08 17.13
C GLY A 167 1.99 4.80 17.95
N MET A 168 3.11 4.15 18.31
CA MET A 168 3.11 2.93 19.11
C MET A 168 3.68 3.15 20.52
N SER A 169 3.16 2.40 21.49
CA SER A 169 3.67 2.35 22.86
C SER A 169 5.11 1.81 22.89
N ARG A 170 5.84 2.12 24.01
CA ARG A 170 7.25 1.71 24.10
C ARG A 170 7.45 0.21 24.33
N SER A 171 6.62 -0.42 25.14
CA SER A 171 6.78 -1.85 25.48
C SER A 171 5.95 -2.76 24.58
N SER A 172 6.45 -3.98 24.33
CA SER A 172 5.72 -4.98 23.55
C SER A 172 4.36 -5.36 24.16
N GLY A 173 4.28 -5.43 25.50
CA GLY A 173 3.02 -5.68 26.19
C GLY A 173 1.99 -4.57 25.96
N SER A 174 2.40 -3.29 26.01
CA SER A 174 1.51 -2.16 25.71
C SER A 174 1.15 -2.07 24.23
N GLN A 175 2.06 -2.42 23.32
CA GLN A 175 1.77 -2.50 21.89
C GLN A 175 0.73 -3.59 21.57
N ALA A 176 0.76 -4.71 22.30
CA ALA A 176 -0.23 -5.77 22.15
C ALA A 176 -1.67 -5.34 22.49
N ALA A 177 -1.84 -4.25 23.22
CA ALA A 177 -3.15 -3.66 23.49
C ALA A 177 -3.62 -2.67 22.41
N GLN A 178 -2.78 -2.36 21.41
CA GLN A 178 -3.08 -1.45 20.31
C GLN A 178 -3.46 -2.22 19.04
N GLY A 179 -4.23 -1.57 18.17
CA GLY A 179 -4.70 -2.15 16.91
C GLY A 179 -5.85 -3.15 17.09
N VAL A 180 -6.29 -3.70 15.98
CA VAL A 180 -7.38 -4.69 15.89
C VAL A 180 -6.79 -6.09 15.92
N ALA A 181 -7.30 -6.95 16.82
CA ALA A 181 -6.88 -8.34 16.87
C ALA A 181 -7.36 -9.10 15.62
N ILE A 182 -6.47 -9.86 15.00
CA ILE A 182 -6.75 -10.67 13.80
C ILE A 182 -6.25 -12.10 13.98
N SER A 183 -6.76 -13.01 13.17
CA SER A 183 -6.30 -14.40 13.06
C SER A 183 -5.07 -14.52 12.13
N ALA A 184 -4.38 -15.64 12.18
CA ALA A 184 -3.16 -15.85 11.39
C ALA A 184 -3.41 -15.91 9.87
N ASP A 185 -4.58 -16.34 9.44
CA ASP A 185 -5.02 -16.36 8.04
C ASP A 185 -5.35 -14.97 7.46
N GLN A 186 -5.54 -13.98 8.35
CA GLN A 186 -5.82 -12.59 7.99
C GLN A 186 -4.56 -11.71 7.97
N MET A 187 -3.39 -12.28 8.27
CA MET A 187 -2.15 -11.49 8.34
C MET A 187 -1.79 -10.83 7.01
N GLN A 188 -1.50 -9.54 7.10
CA GLN A 188 -1.00 -8.73 5.99
C GLN A 188 0.36 -8.11 6.35
N PRO A 189 1.22 -7.79 5.36
CA PRO A 189 2.47 -7.07 5.60
C PRO A 189 2.27 -5.83 6.48
N GLY A 190 3.14 -5.64 7.48
CA GLY A 190 3.03 -4.57 8.47
C GLY A 190 2.29 -4.92 9.76
N ASP A 191 1.56 -6.04 9.82
CA ASP A 191 0.89 -6.50 11.04
C ASP A 191 1.89 -6.93 12.10
N LEU A 192 1.52 -6.80 13.38
CA LEU A 192 2.37 -7.11 14.51
C LEU A 192 2.02 -8.46 15.14
N LEU A 193 3.04 -9.28 15.34
CA LEU A 193 2.95 -10.56 16.03
C LEU A 193 3.60 -10.44 17.41
N PHE A 194 2.87 -10.83 18.43
CA PHE A 194 3.31 -10.79 19.82
C PHE A 194 3.56 -12.20 20.33
N TYR A 195 4.72 -12.40 20.93
CA TYR A 195 5.14 -13.70 21.49
C TYR A 195 5.31 -13.59 22.99
N GLY A 196 5.05 -14.70 23.68
CA GLY A 196 5.09 -14.72 25.12
C GLY A 196 4.65 -16.04 25.71
N SER A 197 4.16 -15.99 26.95
CA SER A 197 3.57 -17.14 27.65
C SER A 197 2.33 -16.67 28.41
N GLY A 198 1.19 -17.29 28.16
CA GLY A 198 -0.09 -16.86 28.70
C GLY A 198 -0.40 -15.42 28.30
N SER A 199 -0.69 -14.57 29.28
CA SER A 199 -0.94 -13.13 29.10
C SER A 199 0.34 -12.28 29.05
N HIS A 200 1.50 -12.87 29.31
CA HIS A 200 2.77 -12.14 29.37
C HIS A 200 3.41 -12.07 27.99
N VAL A 201 3.41 -10.89 27.38
CA VAL A 201 4.11 -10.60 26.12
C VAL A 201 5.54 -10.18 26.42
N ASN A 202 6.52 -10.86 25.81
CA ASN A 202 7.94 -10.57 25.96
C ASN A 202 8.68 -10.24 24.66
N HIS A 203 8.00 -10.35 23.52
CA HIS A 203 8.58 -10.05 22.22
C HIS A 203 7.51 -9.60 21.21
N VAL A 204 7.92 -8.79 20.24
CA VAL A 204 7.09 -8.36 19.12
C VAL A 204 7.91 -8.38 17.83
N ALA A 205 7.25 -8.72 16.72
CA ALA A 205 7.80 -8.72 15.38
C ALA A 205 6.79 -8.14 14.39
N MET A 206 7.25 -7.72 13.22
CA MET A 206 6.41 -7.25 12.12
C MET A 206 6.35 -8.30 11.02
N TYR A 207 5.15 -8.65 10.56
CA TYR A 207 4.95 -9.52 9.41
C TYR A 207 5.39 -8.82 8.12
N ILE A 208 6.09 -9.51 7.24
CA ILE A 208 6.60 -8.97 5.98
C ILE A 208 6.10 -9.72 4.74
N GLY A 209 5.11 -10.61 4.93
CA GLY A 209 4.63 -11.49 3.86
C GLY A 209 5.38 -12.83 3.80
N ASP A 210 4.92 -13.73 2.97
CA ASP A 210 5.53 -15.03 2.66
C ASP A 210 5.90 -15.88 3.89
N GLY A 211 5.10 -15.81 4.94
CA GLY A 211 5.34 -16.54 6.17
C GLY A 211 6.54 -16.04 6.98
N LYS A 212 6.98 -14.80 6.79
CA LYS A 212 8.18 -14.21 7.40
C LYS A 212 7.85 -13.01 8.26
N ILE A 213 8.72 -12.75 9.22
CA ILE A 213 8.72 -11.57 10.07
C ILE A 213 10.08 -10.89 10.05
N VAL A 214 10.12 -9.59 10.31
CA VAL A 214 11.33 -8.85 10.66
C VAL A 214 11.24 -8.40 12.12
N HIS A 215 12.34 -8.56 12.87
CA HIS A 215 12.37 -8.20 14.28
C HIS A 215 13.79 -7.92 14.78
N ALA A 216 13.91 -7.06 15.78
CA ALA A 216 15.12 -6.99 16.59
C ALA A 216 15.09 -8.16 17.60
N SER A 217 15.88 -9.20 17.33
CA SER A 217 15.76 -10.52 17.98
C SER A 217 16.60 -10.62 19.26
N THR A 218 17.92 -10.63 19.14
CA THR A 218 18.86 -10.75 20.26
C THR A 218 20.13 -9.93 20.02
N GLU A 219 20.95 -9.75 21.04
CA GLU A 219 22.26 -9.07 20.89
C GLU A 219 23.20 -9.80 19.90
N ARG A 220 23.05 -11.11 19.75
CA ARG A 220 23.83 -11.90 18.81
C ARG A 220 23.38 -11.76 17.37
N THR A 221 22.07 -11.69 17.13
CA THR A 221 21.49 -11.71 15.78
C THR A 221 21.09 -10.33 15.27
N GLY A 222 20.91 -9.36 16.17
CA GLY A 222 20.48 -8.03 15.80
C GLY A 222 19.06 -8.00 15.21
N ILE A 223 18.86 -7.14 14.23
CA ILE A 223 17.62 -7.06 13.44
C ILE A 223 17.73 -8.10 12.32
N THR A 224 16.79 -9.04 12.27
CA THR A 224 16.85 -10.21 11.39
C THR A 224 15.47 -10.62 10.89
N ILE A 225 15.45 -11.47 9.85
CA ILE A 225 14.25 -12.11 9.32
C ILE A 225 14.16 -13.53 9.86
N SER A 226 12.95 -13.95 10.24
CA SER A 226 12.66 -15.30 10.73
C SER A 226 11.32 -15.78 10.18
N PRO A 227 11.02 -17.09 10.18
CA PRO A 227 9.67 -17.59 9.99
C PRO A 227 8.74 -17.03 11.07
N TRP A 228 7.51 -16.65 10.73
CA TRP A 228 6.57 -16.08 11.71
C TRP A 228 6.21 -17.07 12.83
N ASN A 229 6.22 -18.35 12.52
CA ASN A 229 5.85 -19.43 13.42
C ASN A 229 7.05 -20.09 14.14
N TYR A 230 8.24 -19.43 14.16
CA TYR A 230 9.39 -19.92 14.95
C TYR A 230 9.08 -20.05 16.44
N ARG A 231 8.07 -19.32 16.89
CA ARG A 231 7.33 -19.46 18.15
C ARG A 231 5.84 -19.25 17.83
N THR A 232 4.95 -19.82 18.63
CA THR A 232 3.51 -19.53 18.48
C THR A 232 3.21 -18.15 19.02
N PRO A 233 2.70 -17.21 18.20
CA PRO A 233 2.29 -15.90 18.69
C PRO A 233 1.09 -16.05 19.62
N VAL A 234 1.09 -15.30 20.73
CA VAL A 234 -0.04 -15.22 21.66
C VAL A 234 -1.09 -14.20 21.22
N LYS A 235 -0.71 -13.30 20.33
CA LYS A 235 -1.60 -12.31 19.73
C LYS A 235 -1.03 -11.81 18.40
N ILE A 236 -1.92 -11.46 17.48
CA ILE A 236 -1.62 -10.77 16.22
C ILE A 236 -2.54 -9.56 16.13
N THR A 237 -2.00 -8.41 15.72
CA THR A 237 -2.82 -7.20 15.55
C THR A 237 -2.52 -6.50 14.22
N ASN A 238 -3.59 -6.02 13.59
CA ASN A 238 -3.53 -5.03 12.53
C ASN A 238 -3.49 -3.63 13.17
N VAL A 239 -2.49 -2.83 12.79
CA VAL A 239 -2.25 -1.46 13.30
C VAL A 239 -2.25 -0.40 12.20
N LEU A 240 -2.38 -0.81 10.94
CA LEU A 240 -2.30 0.08 9.76
C LEU A 240 -3.67 0.40 9.13
N GLY A 241 -4.72 -0.28 9.57
CA GLY A 241 -6.07 -0.16 8.99
C GLY A 241 -6.32 -1.17 7.90
#